data_e2e000ae07f275cfa0c44cf9656eb7bf
#
_entry.id   e2e000ae07f275cfa0c44cf9656eb7bf
#
_cell.length_a   1.000
_cell.length_b   1.000
_cell.length_c   1.000
_cell.angle_alpha   90.00
_cell.angle_beta   90.00
_cell.angle_gamma   90.00
#
_symmetry.space_group_name_H-M   'P 1'
#
loop_
_entity.id
_entity.type
_entity.pdbx_description
1 polymer ?
#
loop_
_entity_poly.entity_id
_entity_poly.type
_entity_poly.pdbx_seq_one_letter_code
_entity_poly.pdbx_strand_id
1 'polypeptide(L)'
;MRRILYFLSSLLLLVSCQSKPQTPGYVLQVSLGGWHSPDFTAEQVIGRIGEVRALIPVEKVIIGWSLDREIYRQVGDYLHADGIQMLLWLPVFAETEEMCENEAAVDLAGGIPAHYDLAAGEGFRFNCPSRAETAANVVAIYDDNFKDCGFDGVFLDRIRTQSFVGGVSGVLSCGCDQCKELFKAEGVDLEAVLATLNEKGDAFFSVSGYEPVGGFTFADPVASAYFKAKGHVVSNAVAAIADRFHERGLVVGMDLYAPFMAQFVGQDYGILSRHADFIKPMLYRQTFAPAGMGFEYDLLRKAVPGAEGYPAFAMDVDFLDSQLSAMEPSACGKFPGIEINYREKVAPTSPEYVTESLDAVMRHGFDGAVLSWNIMQAPDSHIACLGKR
;
A
#
# COMPACT_ATOMS: atom_id res chain seq x y z
N MET A 1 -29.35 54.68 46.42
CA MET A 1 -29.46 53.74 45.29
C MET A 1 -28.12 53.01 45.14
N ARG A 2 -28.04 51.81 45.66
CA ARG A 2 -26.81 50.93 45.60
C ARG A 2 -27.02 49.97 44.44
N ARG A 3 -26.16 50.00 43.38
CA ARG A 3 -26.11 49.03 42.31
C ARG A 3 -25.20 47.87 42.74
N ILE A 4 -25.77 46.72 42.86
CA ILE A 4 -25.06 45.42 43.09
C ILE A 4 -24.66 44.89 41.74
N LEU A 5 -23.33 44.78 41.46
CA LEU A 5 -22.78 44.06 40.31
C LEU A 5 -22.65 42.59 40.68
N TYR A 6 -23.35 41.73 39.96
CA TYR A 6 -23.13 40.27 40.00
C TYR A 6 -22.01 39.92 39.00
N PHE A 7 -20.90 39.42 39.50
CA PHE A 7 -19.86 38.74 38.72
C PHE A 7 -20.30 37.27 38.55
N LEU A 8 -20.68 36.86 37.33
CA LEU A 8 -20.81 35.46 36.98
C LEU A 8 -19.41 34.94 36.59
N SER A 9 -18.80 34.15 37.45
CA SER A 9 -17.61 33.37 37.16
C SER A 9 -18.04 32.12 36.37
N SER A 10 -17.83 32.15 35.05
CA SER A 10 -17.97 30.95 34.21
C SER A 10 -16.75 30.04 34.43
N LEU A 11 -16.92 28.97 35.18
CA LEU A 11 -15.95 27.90 35.36
C LEU A 11 -15.97 27.02 34.12
N LEU A 12 -15.08 27.24 33.17
CA LEU A 12 -14.80 26.35 32.06
C LEU A 12 -14.16 25.06 32.60
N LEU A 13 -14.93 24.02 32.79
CA LEU A 13 -14.42 22.67 32.98
C LEU A 13 -13.81 22.19 31.67
N LEU A 14 -12.48 22.31 31.53
CA LEU A 14 -11.71 21.57 30.55
C LEU A 14 -11.76 20.09 30.93
N VAL A 15 -12.71 19.37 30.37
CA VAL A 15 -12.69 17.90 30.38
C VAL A 15 -11.57 17.51 29.42
N SER A 16 -10.37 17.30 29.94
CA SER A 16 -9.31 16.58 29.25
C SER A 16 -9.79 15.16 29.07
N CYS A 17 -10.30 14.82 27.89
CA CYS A 17 -10.41 13.44 27.47
C CYS A 17 -8.98 12.91 27.31
N GLN A 18 -8.41 12.40 28.38
CA GLN A 18 -7.31 11.45 28.27
C GLN A 18 -7.90 10.19 27.65
N SER A 19 -7.75 10.04 26.32
CA SER A 19 -7.95 8.77 25.66
C SER A 19 -7.06 7.75 26.39
N LYS A 20 -7.64 6.68 26.91
CA LYS A 20 -6.87 5.52 27.40
C LYS A 20 -5.91 5.15 26.26
N PRO A 21 -4.65 4.78 26.57
CA PRO A 21 -3.78 4.23 25.54
C PRO A 21 -4.51 3.06 24.90
N GLN A 22 -4.86 3.22 23.63
CA GLN A 22 -5.54 2.18 22.87
C GLN A 22 -4.53 1.06 22.69
N THR A 23 -4.87 -0.16 23.09
CA THR A 23 -4.02 -1.33 22.80
C THR A 23 -3.91 -1.43 21.27
N PRO A 24 -2.70 -1.45 20.71
CA PRO A 24 -2.54 -1.54 19.27
C PRO A 24 -3.30 -2.75 18.72
N GLY A 25 -4.10 -2.53 17.68
CA GLY A 25 -4.84 -3.58 17.01
C GLY A 25 -4.01 -4.26 15.93
N TYR A 26 -4.34 -5.50 15.61
CA TYR A 26 -3.72 -6.18 14.48
C TYR A 26 -4.72 -6.31 13.33
N VAL A 27 -4.22 -6.17 12.12
CA VAL A 27 -4.96 -6.43 10.89
C VAL A 27 -4.40 -7.70 10.26
N LEU A 28 -5.26 -8.65 9.94
CA LEU A 28 -4.85 -9.90 9.30
C LEU A 28 -5.05 -9.78 7.79
N GLN A 29 -4.11 -10.33 7.01
CA GLN A 29 -4.22 -10.38 5.56
C GLN A 29 -4.40 -11.84 5.12
N VAL A 30 -5.45 -12.10 4.32
CA VAL A 30 -5.87 -13.42 3.84
C VAL A 30 -6.00 -13.38 2.33
N SER A 31 -5.14 -14.12 1.61
CA SER A 31 -5.33 -14.43 0.21
C SER A 31 -6.01 -15.78 0.07
N LEU A 32 -7.11 -15.84 -0.67
CA LEU A 32 -7.84 -17.07 -0.95
C LEU A 32 -7.24 -17.87 -2.10
N GLY A 33 -6.26 -17.34 -2.83
CA GLY A 33 -5.46 -18.07 -3.81
C GLY A 33 -5.86 -17.82 -5.27
N GLY A 34 -7.13 -17.62 -5.61
CA GLY A 34 -7.52 -17.40 -7.00
C GLY A 34 -8.99 -17.04 -7.19
N TRP A 35 -9.26 -16.27 -8.24
CA TRP A 35 -10.60 -15.74 -8.52
C TRP A 35 -11.68 -16.83 -8.65
N HIS A 36 -11.37 -17.93 -9.36
CA HIS A 36 -12.34 -19.01 -9.66
C HIS A 36 -12.11 -20.30 -8.87
N SER A 37 -10.97 -20.42 -8.20
CA SER A 37 -10.61 -21.65 -7.48
C SER A 37 -9.88 -21.27 -6.19
N PRO A 38 -10.61 -20.92 -5.12
CA PRO A 38 -9.98 -20.61 -3.85
C PRO A 38 -9.26 -21.84 -3.28
N ASP A 39 -8.07 -21.61 -2.71
CA ASP A 39 -7.25 -22.64 -2.06
C ASP A 39 -7.80 -23.07 -0.70
N PHE A 40 -8.67 -22.25 -0.10
CA PHE A 40 -9.17 -22.41 1.26
C PHE A 40 -10.68 -22.31 1.33
N THR A 41 -11.29 -23.13 2.20
CA THR A 41 -12.71 -23.03 2.56
C THR A 41 -12.93 -21.97 3.64
N ALA A 42 -14.17 -21.50 3.81
CA ALA A 42 -14.53 -20.60 4.88
C ALA A 42 -14.17 -21.15 6.28
N GLU A 43 -14.39 -22.44 6.51
CA GLU A 43 -14.06 -23.12 7.77
C GLU A 43 -12.56 -23.06 8.08
N GLN A 44 -11.70 -23.29 7.06
CA GLN A 44 -10.25 -23.19 7.22
C GLN A 44 -9.81 -21.75 7.53
N VAL A 45 -10.39 -20.76 6.85
CA VAL A 45 -10.11 -19.34 7.09
C VAL A 45 -10.53 -18.94 8.50
N ILE A 46 -11.76 -19.27 8.91
CA ILE A 46 -12.29 -19.00 10.26
C ILE A 46 -11.42 -19.67 11.33
N GLY A 47 -11.04 -20.93 11.12
CA GLY A 47 -10.17 -21.66 12.06
C GLY A 47 -8.82 -20.94 12.24
N ARG A 48 -8.17 -20.54 11.13
CA ARG A 48 -6.89 -19.84 11.18
C ARG A 48 -6.98 -18.46 11.83
N ILE A 49 -8.00 -17.69 11.50
CA ILE A 49 -8.27 -16.41 12.18
C ILE A 49 -8.48 -16.63 13.68
N GLY A 50 -9.22 -17.65 14.07
CA GLY A 50 -9.47 -18.01 15.47
C GLY A 50 -8.18 -18.33 16.24
N GLU A 51 -7.24 -19.07 15.63
CA GLU A 51 -5.92 -19.35 16.22
C GLU A 51 -5.13 -18.06 16.49
N VAL A 52 -5.12 -17.11 15.54
CA VAL A 52 -4.41 -15.83 15.71
C VAL A 52 -5.08 -14.96 16.77
N ARG A 53 -6.41 -14.89 16.75
CA ARG A 53 -7.22 -14.12 17.74
C ARG A 53 -7.06 -14.61 19.19
N ALA A 54 -6.77 -15.88 19.38
CA ALA A 54 -6.46 -16.42 20.71
C ALA A 54 -5.14 -15.87 21.30
N LEU A 55 -4.29 -15.23 20.47
CA LEU A 55 -2.97 -14.73 20.85
C LEU A 55 -2.89 -13.22 20.92
N ILE A 56 -3.58 -12.52 20.01
CA ILE A 56 -3.49 -11.06 19.83
C ILE A 56 -4.86 -10.44 19.54
N PRO A 57 -5.06 -9.14 19.87
CA PRO A 57 -6.28 -8.43 19.50
C PRO A 57 -6.32 -8.17 18.00
N VAL A 58 -7.32 -8.71 17.31
CA VAL A 58 -7.55 -8.47 15.87
C VAL A 58 -8.72 -7.51 15.72
N GLU A 59 -8.54 -6.44 14.94
CA GLU A 59 -9.58 -5.45 14.70
C GLU A 59 -10.12 -5.47 13.27
N LYS A 60 -9.30 -5.89 12.29
CA LYS A 60 -9.69 -5.96 10.88
C LYS A 60 -9.13 -7.22 10.22
N VAL A 61 -9.83 -7.71 9.21
CA VAL A 61 -9.34 -8.75 8.30
C VAL A 61 -9.47 -8.26 6.87
N ILE A 62 -8.34 -8.20 6.17
CA ILE A 62 -8.26 -7.96 4.73
C ILE A 62 -8.30 -9.32 4.05
N ILE A 63 -9.32 -9.57 3.22
CA ILE A 63 -9.52 -10.85 2.57
C ILE A 63 -9.88 -10.67 1.10
N GLY A 64 -9.32 -11.49 0.21
CA GLY A 64 -9.63 -11.34 -1.20
C GLY A 64 -9.10 -12.45 -2.09
N TRP A 65 -9.22 -12.18 -3.39
CA TRP A 65 -8.74 -12.99 -4.50
C TRP A 65 -9.57 -14.27 -4.72
N SER A 66 -10.91 -14.12 -4.57
CA SER A 66 -11.88 -15.13 -4.99
C SER A 66 -13.19 -14.47 -5.41
N LEU A 67 -13.93 -15.09 -6.33
CA LEU A 67 -15.30 -14.73 -6.68
C LEU A 67 -16.34 -15.59 -5.94
N ASP A 68 -15.90 -16.46 -5.03
CA ASP A 68 -16.79 -17.24 -4.18
C ASP A 68 -17.38 -16.39 -3.07
N ARG A 69 -18.57 -15.85 -3.31
CA ARG A 69 -19.30 -14.96 -2.41
C ARG A 69 -19.67 -15.63 -1.08
N GLU A 70 -19.82 -16.95 -1.06
CA GLU A 70 -20.25 -17.69 0.12
C GLU A 70 -19.15 -17.72 1.19
N ILE A 71 -17.88 -17.83 0.76
CA ILE A 71 -16.75 -17.75 1.68
C ILE A 71 -16.76 -16.41 2.43
N TYR A 72 -16.95 -15.32 1.72
CA TYR A 72 -16.98 -13.97 2.34
C TYR A 72 -18.14 -13.82 3.32
N ARG A 73 -19.36 -14.31 3.00
CA ARG A 73 -20.50 -14.23 3.90
C ARG A 73 -20.24 -14.98 5.20
N GLN A 74 -19.76 -16.21 5.11
CA GLN A 74 -19.49 -17.04 6.30
C GLN A 74 -18.36 -16.45 7.16
N VAL A 75 -17.30 -15.96 6.55
CA VAL A 75 -16.19 -15.29 7.26
C VAL A 75 -16.68 -13.98 7.86
N GLY A 76 -17.46 -13.18 7.12
CA GLY A 76 -18.05 -11.93 7.61
C GLY A 76 -18.96 -12.14 8.82
N ASP A 77 -19.89 -13.11 8.77
CA ASP A 77 -20.76 -13.45 9.90
C ASP A 77 -19.94 -13.79 11.16
N TYR A 78 -18.85 -14.56 10.99
CA TYR A 78 -17.95 -14.91 12.09
C TYR A 78 -17.24 -13.67 12.68
N LEU A 79 -16.74 -12.78 11.84
CA LEU A 79 -16.00 -11.60 12.26
C LEU A 79 -16.90 -10.56 12.92
N HIS A 80 -18.08 -10.30 12.35
CA HIS A 80 -19.03 -9.32 12.83
C HIS A 80 -19.63 -9.70 14.19
N ALA A 81 -19.75 -11.00 14.50
CA ALA A 81 -20.18 -11.46 15.83
C ALA A 81 -19.32 -10.90 16.97
N ASP A 82 -18.06 -10.57 16.67
CA ASP A 82 -17.09 -10.01 17.62
C ASP A 82 -16.65 -8.56 17.29
N GLY A 83 -17.36 -7.89 16.38
CA GLY A 83 -17.11 -6.50 16.01
C GLY A 83 -15.83 -6.27 15.20
N ILE A 84 -15.32 -7.31 14.53
CA ILE A 84 -14.13 -7.24 13.69
C ILE A 84 -14.55 -6.85 12.27
N GLN A 85 -13.88 -5.84 11.68
CA GLN A 85 -14.19 -5.39 10.34
C GLN A 85 -13.61 -6.34 9.28
N MET A 86 -14.39 -6.58 8.22
CA MET A 86 -13.95 -7.32 7.03
C MET A 86 -13.78 -6.37 5.85
N LEU A 87 -12.56 -6.32 5.26
CA LEU A 87 -12.24 -5.48 4.11
C LEU A 87 -11.93 -6.34 2.89
N LEU A 88 -12.52 -5.98 1.75
CA LEU A 88 -12.20 -6.63 0.48
C LEU A 88 -10.79 -6.23 0.02
N TRP A 89 -9.91 -7.20 -0.18
CA TRP A 89 -8.63 -6.98 -0.84
C TRP A 89 -8.85 -6.83 -2.34
N LEU A 90 -8.81 -5.59 -2.83
CA LEU A 90 -9.19 -5.21 -4.19
C LEU A 90 -7.98 -4.67 -4.96
N PRO A 91 -7.49 -5.38 -6.00
CA PRO A 91 -6.50 -4.83 -6.92
C PRO A 91 -7.13 -3.73 -7.78
N VAL A 92 -6.37 -2.67 -8.06
CA VAL A 92 -6.90 -1.47 -8.73
C VAL A 92 -6.35 -1.31 -10.15
N PHE A 93 -5.03 -1.16 -10.30
CA PHE A 93 -4.42 -0.90 -11.61
C PHE A 93 -3.73 -2.10 -12.24
N ALA A 94 -3.86 -3.28 -11.66
CA ALA A 94 -3.37 -4.53 -12.21
C ALA A 94 -4.22 -5.71 -11.71
N GLU A 95 -4.15 -6.86 -12.41
CA GLU A 95 -4.84 -8.10 -12.03
C GLU A 95 -6.38 -7.99 -11.94
N THR A 96 -6.94 -7.13 -12.77
CA THR A 96 -8.40 -6.95 -12.92
C THR A 96 -8.94 -7.60 -14.19
N GLU A 97 -8.10 -8.21 -15.01
CA GLU A 97 -8.39 -8.68 -16.38
C GLU A 97 -9.50 -9.73 -16.41
N GLU A 98 -9.62 -10.55 -15.37
CA GLU A 98 -10.69 -11.55 -15.25
C GLU A 98 -12.08 -10.95 -14.98
N MET A 99 -12.13 -9.71 -14.51
CA MET A 99 -13.36 -9.03 -14.13
C MET A 99 -13.71 -7.86 -15.05
N CYS A 100 -12.71 -7.20 -15.63
CA CYS A 100 -12.91 -6.13 -16.59
C CYS A 100 -11.67 -5.91 -17.46
N GLU A 101 -11.88 -5.39 -18.68
CA GLU A 101 -10.79 -4.92 -19.53
C GLU A 101 -10.54 -3.43 -19.28
N ASN A 102 -9.28 -3.09 -19.02
CA ASN A 102 -8.81 -1.72 -18.93
C ASN A 102 -7.67 -1.50 -19.94
N GLU A 103 -7.48 -0.26 -20.39
CA GLU A 103 -6.37 0.06 -21.24
C GLU A 103 -5.03 -0.07 -20.50
N ALA A 104 -4.09 -0.79 -21.13
CA ALA A 104 -2.74 -0.93 -20.59
C ALA A 104 -2.05 0.42 -20.44
N ALA A 105 -1.26 0.56 -19.38
CA ALA A 105 -0.30 1.65 -19.28
C ALA A 105 0.76 1.49 -20.37
N VAL A 106 1.15 2.60 -21.00
CA VAL A 106 2.22 2.65 -22.01
C VAL A 106 3.41 3.46 -21.45
N ASP A 107 4.61 3.17 -21.92
CA ASP A 107 5.78 3.98 -21.59
C ASP A 107 5.76 5.36 -22.31
N LEU A 108 6.77 6.19 -22.07
CA LEU A 108 6.85 7.52 -22.68
C LEU A 108 7.01 7.48 -24.20
N ALA A 109 7.46 6.36 -24.78
CA ALA A 109 7.58 6.15 -26.22
C ALA A 109 6.33 5.50 -26.85
N GLY A 110 5.31 5.19 -26.04
CA GLY A 110 4.04 4.59 -26.48
C GLY A 110 4.07 3.05 -26.55
N GLY A 111 5.13 2.40 -26.09
CA GLY A 111 5.24 0.95 -25.98
C GLY A 111 4.62 0.41 -24.68
N ILE A 112 4.18 -0.85 -24.70
CA ILE A 112 3.78 -1.52 -23.47
C ILE A 112 5.05 -1.94 -22.72
N PRO A 113 5.23 -1.52 -21.43
CA PRO A 113 6.38 -1.93 -20.64
C PRO A 113 6.50 -3.45 -20.55
N ALA A 114 7.73 -3.95 -20.59
CA ALA A 114 7.97 -5.38 -20.51
C ALA A 114 7.39 -5.99 -19.23
N HIS A 115 6.84 -7.21 -19.39
CA HIS A 115 6.55 -8.07 -18.25
C HIS A 115 7.82 -8.78 -17.83
N TYR A 116 8.13 -8.72 -16.55
CA TYR A 116 9.05 -9.69 -15.98
C TYR A 116 8.25 -10.93 -15.58
N ASP A 117 8.56 -12.05 -16.21
CA ASP A 117 8.16 -13.36 -15.75
C ASP A 117 9.05 -13.69 -14.53
N LEU A 118 8.59 -13.26 -13.36
CA LEU A 118 9.31 -13.50 -12.12
C LEU A 118 9.11 -14.97 -11.74
N ALA A 119 10.17 -15.62 -11.25
CA ALA A 119 10.15 -16.99 -10.75
C ALA A 119 9.10 -17.24 -9.63
N ALA A 120 8.47 -16.18 -9.14
CA ALA A 120 7.37 -16.19 -8.17
C ALA A 120 5.97 -16.16 -8.84
N GLY A 121 5.87 -16.16 -10.18
CA GLY A 121 4.58 -16.12 -10.88
C GLY A 121 3.86 -14.75 -10.84
N GLU A 122 4.58 -13.67 -10.59
CA GLU A 122 4.01 -12.32 -10.43
C GLU A 122 4.28 -11.44 -11.66
N GLY A 123 3.81 -11.86 -12.83
CA GLY A 123 3.83 -11.04 -14.04
C GLY A 123 2.49 -10.36 -14.25
N PHE A 124 2.30 -9.11 -13.76
CA PHE A 124 1.04 -8.40 -14.02
C PHE A 124 1.24 -7.26 -15.00
N ARG A 125 0.24 -7.07 -15.86
CA ARG A 125 0.11 -5.89 -16.71
C ARG A 125 -0.55 -4.77 -15.90
N PHE A 126 0.04 -3.59 -15.91
CA PHE A 126 -0.57 -2.41 -15.31
C PHE A 126 -1.48 -1.70 -16.29
N ASN A 127 -2.59 -1.21 -15.79
CA ASN A 127 -3.55 -0.37 -16.50
C ASN A 127 -3.20 1.11 -16.29
N CYS A 128 -3.67 1.97 -17.20
CA CYS A 128 -3.49 3.41 -17.04
C CYS A 128 -4.32 3.93 -15.84
N PRO A 129 -3.69 4.53 -14.82
CA PRO A 129 -4.41 5.02 -13.64
C PRO A 129 -5.30 6.23 -13.92
N SER A 130 -4.99 6.99 -14.96
CA SER A 130 -5.58 8.30 -15.22
C SER A 130 -6.86 8.26 -16.07
N ARG A 131 -7.28 7.09 -16.53
CA ARG A 131 -8.50 6.96 -17.31
C ARG A 131 -9.72 6.87 -16.41
N ALA A 132 -10.74 7.65 -16.75
CA ALA A 132 -12.01 7.65 -16.02
C ALA A 132 -12.68 6.27 -16.03
N GLU A 133 -12.51 5.52 -17.12
CA GLU A 133 -13.02 4.15 -17.29
C GLU A 133 -12.35 3.20 -16.28
N THR A 134 -11.05 3.31 -16.03
CA THR A 134 -10.36 2.48 -15.04
C THR A 134 -10.97 2.66 -13.65
N ALA A 135 -11.19 3.90 -13.23
CA ALA A 135 -11.82 4.20 -11.95
C ALA A 135 -13.27 3.69 -11.88
N ALA A 136 -14.03 3.82 -12.96
CA ALA A 136 -15.41 3.33 -13.03
C ALA A 136 -15.45 1.79 -12.95
N ASN A 137 -14.57 1.11 -13.68
CA ASN A 137 -14.50 -0.35 -13.71
C ASN A 137 -14.11 -0.94 -12.35
N VAL A 138 -13.15 -0.35 -11.63
CA VAL A 138 -12.78 -0.80 -10.28
C VAL A 138 -13.96 -0.74 -9.32
N VAL A 139 -14.76 0.34 -9.39
CA VAL A 139 -15.96 0.47 -8.58
C VAL A 139 -17.05 -0.52 -9.03
N ALA A 140 -17.21 -0.74 -10.33
CA ALA A 140 -18.14 -1.72 -10.87
C ALA A 140 -17.79 -3.16 -10.45
N ILE A 141 -16.49 -3.51 -10.41
CA ILE A 141 -16.05 -4.83 -9.88
C ILE A 141 -16.62 -5.07 -8.48
N TYR A 142 -16.53 -4.06 -7.59
CA TYR A 142 -17.10 -4.17 -6.25
C TYR A 142 -18.64 -4.28 -6.30
N ASP A 143 -19.29 -3.37 -7.02
CA ASP A 143 -20.76 -3.30 -7.06
C ASP A 143 -21.38 -4.58 -7.64
N ASP A 144 -20.77 -5.19 -8.65
CA ASP A 144 -21.28 -6.35 -9.33
C ASP A 144 -20.99 -7.66 -8.61
N ASN A 145 -19.84 -7.77 -7.94
CA ASN A 145 -19.38 -9.03 -7.37
C ASN A 145 -19.43 -9.09 -5.84
N PHE A 146 -19.27 -7.97 -5.13
CA PHE A 146 -18.94 -8.00 -3.70
C PHE A 146 -19.84 -7.21 -2.78
N LYS A 147 -20.65 -6.25 -3.27
CA LYS A 147 -21.47 -5.35 -2.44
C LYS A 147 -22.39 -6.07 -1.45
N ASP A 148 -22.85 -7.30 -1.79
CA ASP A 148 -23.77 -8.08 -0.95
C ASP A 148 -23.05 -9.17 -0.13
N CYS A 149 -21.71 -9.09 0.01
CA CYS A 149 -20.91 -10.06 0.72
C CYS A 149 -20.60 -9.68 2.18
N GLY A 150 -21.09 -8.53 2.66
CA GLY A 150 -20.92 -8.10 4.05
C GLY A 150 -19.59 -7.40 4.34
N PHE A 151 -18.95 -6.79 3.35
CA PHE A 151 -17.73 -6.02 3.59
C PHE A 151 -18.01 -4.66 4.25
N ASP A 152 -17.24 -4.32 5.28
CA ASP A 152 -17.25 -3.01 5.94
C ASP A 152 -16.42 -1.98 5.16
N GLY A 153 -15.54 -2.46 4.27
CA GLY A 153 -14.66 -1.60 3.51
C GLY A 153 -13.92 -2.32 2.40
N VAL A 154 -13.04 -1.57 1.75
CA VAL A 154 -12.12 -2.05 0.73
C VAL A 154 -10.67 -1.77 1.15
N PHE A 155 -9.78 -2.67 0.78
CA PHE A 155 -8.35 -2.48 0.87
C PHE A 155 -7.78 -2.41 -0.54
N LEU A 156 -7.42 -1.21 -0.98
CA LEU A 156 -6.99 -0.92 -2.33
C LEU A 156 -5.52 -1.30 -2.51
N ASP A 157 -5.26 -2.32 -3.28
CA ASP A 157 -3.92 -2.79 -3.65
C ASP A 157 -3.59 -2.40 -5.10
N ARG A 158 -2.30 -2.46 -5.47
CA ARG A 158 -1.79 -2.08 -6.80
C ARG A 158 -2.20 -0.67 -7.23
N ILE A 159 -2.32 0.24 -6.28
CA ILE A 159 -2.65 1.66 -6.48
C ILE A 159 -1.41 2.46 -6.89
N ARG A 160 -0.76 2.03 -7.96
CA ARG A 160 0.55 2.52 -8.41
C ARG A 160 0.78 2.23 -9.89
N THR A 161 1.81 2.82 -10.45
CA THR A 161 2.36 2.37 -11.74
C THR A 161 3.33 1.20 -11.53
N GLN A 162 3.84 0.65 -12.61
CA GLN A 162 4.85 -0.41 -12.55
C GLN A 162 6.13 0.11 -11.87
N SER A 163 6.79 -0.76 -11.10
CA SER A 163 8.08 -0.48 -10.49
C SER A 163 9.24 -0.82 -11.45
N PHE A 164 10.48 -0.80 -10.94
CA PHE A 164 11.64 -1.27 -11.69
C PHE A 164 11.60 -2.77 -12.07
N VAL A 165 10.60 -3.51 -11.64
CA VAL A 165 10.27 -4.83 -12.21
C VAL A 165 10.06 -4.73 -13.72
N GLY A 166 9.44 -3.67 -14.22
CA GLY A 166 9.31 -3.36 -15.65
C GLY A 166 10.48 -2.56 -16.23
N GLY A 167 11.60 -2.45 -15.53
CA GLY A 167 12.73 -1.62 -15.93
C GLY A 167 12.38 -0.12 -15.97
N VAL A 168 13.20 0.65 -16.67
CA VAL A 168 13.00 2.10 -16.84
C VAL A 168 11.67 2.40 -17.52
N SER A 169 11.27 1.63 -18.54
CA SER A 169 10.01 1.86 -19.26
C SER A 169 8.79 1.68 -18.35
N GLY A 170 8.84 0.71 -17.42
CA GLY A 170 7.79 0.50 -16.42
C GLY A 170 7.64 1.66 -15.44
N VAL A 171 8.76 2.09 -14.87
CA VAL A 171 8.79 3.23 -13.94
C VAL A 171 8.36 4.53 -14.62
N LEU A 172 8.66 4.74 -15.88
CA LEU A 172 8.27 5.94 -16.64
C LEU A 172 6.92 5.78 -17.37
N SER A 173 6.03 4.90 -16.92
CA SER A 173 4.64 4.80 -17.39
C SER A 173 3.70 5.60 -16.46
N CYS A 174 2.55 6.13 -16.89
CA CYS A 174 1.94 6.00 -18.19
C CYS A 174 2.18 7.25 -19.03
N GLY A 175 2.53 7.04 -20.32
CA GLY A 175 2.77 8.11 -21.31
C GLY A 175 1.63 8.28 -22.34
N CYS A 176 0.41 7.76 -22.08
CA CYS A 176 -0.72 7.92 -22.99
C CYS A 176 -1.19 9.39 -23.07
N ASP A 177 -2.00 9.73 -24.08
CA ASP A 177 -2.45 11.10 -24.30
C ASP A 177 -3.18 11.72 -23.11
N GLN A 178 -4.01 10.94 -22.39
CA GLN A 178 -4.65 11.39 -21.16
C GLN A 178 -3.61 11.75 -20.08
N CYS A 179 -2.58 10.92 -19.91
CA CYS A 179 -1.50 11.21 -18.96
C CYS A 179 -0.67 12.42 -19.40
N LYS A 180 -0.38 12.59 -20.69
CA LYS A 180 0.31 13.79 -21.20
C LYS A 180 -0.39 15.08 -20.78
N GLU A 181 -1.72 15.15 -20.93
CA GLU A 181 -2.50 16.32 -20.50
C GLU A 181 -2.46 16.56 -18.99
N LEU A 182 -2.54 15.51 -18.17
CA LEU A 182 -2.45 15.63 -16.72
C LEU A 182 -1.05 16.08 -16.26
N PHE A 183 0.00 15.49 -16.81
CA PHE A 183 1.38 15.93 -16.51
C PHE A 183 1.62 17.36 -16.95
N LYS A 184 1.07 17.77 -18.09
CA LYS A 184 1.14 19.17 -18.56
C LYS A 184 0.43 20.13 -17.61
N ALA A 185 -0.70 19.72 -17.02
CA ALA A 185 -1.37 20.51 -16.00
C ALA A 185 -0.53 20.68 -14.73
N GLU A 186 0.34 19.69 -14.42
CA GLU A 186 1.35 19.76 -13.36
C GLU A 186 2.65 20.51 -13.79
N GLY A 187 2.66 21.08 -14.98
CA GLY A 187 3.82 21.82 -15.53
C GLY A 187 4.93 20.94 -16.10
N VAL A 188 4.64 19.67 -16.40
CA VAL A 188 5.62 18.71 -16.95
C VAL A 188 5.23 18.29 -18.37
N ASP A 189 6.14 18.48 -19.31
CA ASP A 189 6.03 17.97 -20.69
C ASP A 189 6.71 16.61 -20.81
N LEU A 190 5.92 15.55 -21.03
CA LEU A 190 6.45 14.18 -21.13
C LEU A 190 7.36 13.96 -22.35
N GLU A 191 7.21 14.75 -23.41
CA GLU A 191 8.12 14.70 -24.57
C GLU A 191 9.51 15.27 -24.20
N ALA A 192 9.55 16.35 -23.42
CA ALA A 192 10.78 16.89 -22.88
C ALA A 192 11.44 15.95 -21.87
N VAL A 193 10.66 15.23 -21.07
CA VAL A 193 11.17 14.17 -20.17
C VAL A 193 11.83 13.06 -20.96
N LEU A 194 11.17 12.55 -22.02
CA LEU A 194 11.73 11.51 -22.89
C LEU A 194 13.01 11.98 -23.61
N ALA A 195 13.03 13.21 -24.10
CA ALA A 195 14.22 13.80 -24.73
C ALA A 195 15.39 13.89 -23.75
N THR A 196 15.14 14.33 -22.51
CA THR A 196 16.17 14.42 -21.46
C THR A 196 16.68 13.03 -21.07
N LEU A 197 15.80 12.04 -20.96
CA LEU A 197 16.17 10.66 -20.69
C LEU A 197 17.07 10.10 -21.81
N ASN A 198 16.72 10.33 -23.08
CA ASN A 198 17.51 9.88 -24.23
C ASN A 198 18.89 10.55 -24.31
N GLU A 199 19.00 11.79 -23.87
CA GLU A 199 20.27 12.53 -23.81
C GLU A 199 21.17 12.04 -22.66
N LYS A 200 20.59 11.86 -21.45
CA LYS A 200 21.37 11.61 -20.22
C LYS A 200 21.48 10.14 -19.83
N GLY A 201 20.64 9.27 -20.41
CA GLY A 201 20.57 7.87 -20.04
C GLY A 201 20.36 7.68 -18.54
N ASP A 202 21.14 6.80 -17.91
CA ASP A 202 21.04 6.49 -16.49
C ASP A 202 21.26 7.70 -15.57
N ALA A 203 22.03 8.70 -16.00
CA ALA A 203 22.29 9.91 -15.23
C ALA A 203 21.00 10.73 -14.96
N PHE A 204 19.93 10.53 -15.75
CA PHE A 204 18.60 11.08 -15.48
C PHE A 204 18.09 10.69 -14.09
N PHE A 205 18.43 9.49 -13.63
CA PHE A 205 18.02 8.95 -12.32
C PHE A 205 18.99 9.28 -11.19
N SER A 206 20.11 9.97 -11.44
CA SER A 206 21.06 10.32 -10.38
C SER A 206 20.41 11.17 -9.29
N VAL A 207 20.79 10.92 -8.05
CA VAL A 207 20.24 11.63 -6.88
C VAL A 207 21.34 12.43 -6.16
N SER A 208 20.96 13.57 -5.59
CA SER A 208 21.84 14.43 -4.80
C SER A 208 21.72 14.22 -3.31
N GLY A 209 20.69 13.47 -2.86
CA GLY A 209 20.43 13.17 -1.46
C GLY A 209 19.25 12.25 -1.24
N TYR A 210 19.14 11.78 0.00
CA TYR A 210 18.02 10.99 0.49
C TYR A 210 17.69 11.39 1.92
N GLU A 211 16.39 11.60 2.19
CA GLU A 211 15.86 11.79 3.54
C GLU A 211 14.70 10.81 3.75
N PRO A 212 14.56 10.18 4.93
CA PRO A 212 13.45 9.26 5.19
C PRO A 212 12.08 9.89 4.90
N VAL A 213 11.86 11.11 5.35
CA VAL A 213 10.68 11.93 4.99
C VAL A 213 11.00 12.70 3.71
N GLY A 214 10.26 12.40 2.61
CA GLY A 214 10.45 13.08 1.33
C GLY A 214 11.21 12.26 0.28
N GLY A 215 11.94 11.21 0.67
CA GLY A 215 12.59 10.28 -0.25
C GLY A 215 13.86 10.81 -0.90
N PHE A 216 14.08 10.44 -2.17
CA PHE A 216 15.25 10.85 -2.94
C PHE A 216 15.07 12.23 -3.58
N THR A 217 16.12 13.04 -3.55
CA THR A 217 16.21 14.30 -4.32
C THR A 217 17.00 14.03 -5.58
N PHE A 218 16.37 14.12 -6.77
CA PHE A 218 17.06 13.93 -8.03
C PHE A 218 18.02 15.07 -8.34
N ALA A 219 19.17 14.75 -8.90
CA ALA A 219 20.15 15.74 -9.35
C ALA A 219 19.65 16.51 -10.59
N ASP A 220 18.87 15.84 -11.44
CA ASP A 220 18.26 16.44 -12.62
C ASP A 220 16.91 17.12 -12.27
N PRO A 221 16.74 18.42 -12.61
CA PRO A 221 15.48 19.12 -12.32
C PRO A 221 14.29 18.58 -13.11
N VAL A 222 14.51 18.01 -14.33
CA VAL A 222 13.43 17.40 -15.12
C VAL A 222 12.98 16.10 -14.46
N ALA A 223 13.90 15.28 -13.95
CA ALA A 223 13.58 14.08 -13.19
C ALA A 223 12.81 14.43 -11.90
N SER A 224 13.28 15.44 -11.15
CA SER A 224 12.59 15.93 -9.94
C SER A 224 11.16 16.37 -10.24
N ALA A 225 10.95 17.17 -11.28
CA ALA A 225 9.63 17.63 -11.68
C ALA A 225 8.73 16.46 -12.12
N TYR A 226 9.27 15.52 -12.90
CA TYR A 226 8.54 14.34 -13.37
C TYR A 226 8.06 13.48 -12.21
N PHE A 227 8.93 13.06 -11.29
CA PHE A 227 8.53 12.18 -10.20
C PHE A 227 7.57 12.85 -9.21
N LYS A 228 7.69 14.16 -9.01
CA LYS A 228 6.71 14.93 -8.24
C LYS A 228 5.35 14.95 -8.93
N ALA A 229 5.29 15.30 -10.22
CA ALA A 229 4.05 15.30 -11.00
C ALA A 229 3.41 13.91 -11.06
N LYS A 230 4.24 12.87 -11.23
CA LYS A 230 3.78 11.47 -11.19
C LYS A 230 3.10 11.12 -9.87
N GLY A 231 3.70 11.51 -8.74
CA GLY A 231 3.09 11.37 -7.42
C GLY A 231 1.69 12.01 -7.37
N HIS A 232 1.55 13.24 -7.86
CA HIS A 232 0.27 13.95 -7.90
C HIS A 232 -0.74 13.26 -8.84
N VAL A 233 -0.36 12.95 -10.08
CA VAL A 233 -1.28 12.36 -11.08
C VAL A 233 -1.81 11.02 -10.63
N VAL A 234 -0.93 10.11 -10.18
CA VAL A 234 -1.34 8.76 -9.76
C VAL A 234 -2.12 8.81 -8.46
N SER A 235 -1.64 9.56 -7.46
CA SER A 235 -2.32 9.61 -6.16
C SER A 235 -3.69 10.30 -6.24
N ASN A 236 -3.87 11.31 -7.10
CA ASN A 236 -5.17 11.92 -7.32
C ASN A 236 -6.16 10.96 -8.01
N ALA A 237 -5.68 10.11 -8.92
CA ALA A 237 -6.51 9.07 -9.52
C ALA A 237 -6.98 8.04 -8.46
N VAL A 238 -6.10 7.64 -7.56
CA VAL A 238 -6.43 6.76 -6.42
C VAL A 238 -7.40 7.44 -5.46
N ALA A 239 -7.17 8.71 -5.12
CA ALA A 239 -8.05 9.50 -4.27
C ALA A 239 -9.49 9.54 -4.81
N ALA A 240 -9.66 9.76 -6.13
CA ALA A 240 -10.96 9.76 -6.77
C ALA A 240 -11.68 8.39 -6.69
N ILE A 241 -10.93 7.28 -6.67
CA ILE A 241 -11.48 5.93 -6.45
C ILE A 241 -11.89 5.76 -4.99
N ALA A 242 -11.03 6.15 -4.06
CA ALA A 242 -11.29 6.08 -2.63
C ALA A 242 -12.55 6.87 -2.23
N ASP A 243 -12.70 8.09 -2.74
CA ASP A 243 -13.87 8.93 -2.48
C ASP A 243 -15.18 8.24 -2.93
N ARG A 244 -15.16 7.50 -4.06
CA ARG A 244 -16.32 6.72 -4.51
C ARG A 244 -16.69 5.56 -3.59
N PHE A 245 -15.71 4.95 -2.91
CA PHE A 245 -15.97 3.93 -1.89
C PHE A 245 -16.47 4.57 -0.59
N HIS A 246 -15.95 5.73 -0.18
CA HIS A 246 -16.48 6.50 0.93
C HIS A 246 -17.95 6.94 0.71
N GLU A 247 -18.32 7.33 -0.52
CA GLU A 247 -19.72 7.62 -0.88
C GLU A 247 -20.66 6.42 -0.69
N ARG A 248 -20.14 5.19 -0.67
CA ARG A 248 -20.84 3.94 -0.35
C ARG A 248 -20.87 3.61 1.13
N GLY A 249 -20.26 4.45 1.97
CA GLY A 249 -20.11 4.23 3.42
C GLY A 249 -19.07 3.18 3.78
N LEU A 250 -18.15 2.86 2.88
CA LEU A 250 -17.11 1.87 3.08
C LEU A 250 -15.84 2.49 3.65
N VAL A 251 -15.20 1.79 4.57
CA VAL A 251 -13.83 2.09 5.02
C VAL A 251 -12.84 1.83 3.89
N VAL A 252 -11.84 2.71 3.72
CA VAL A 252 -10.81 2.59 2.69
C VAL A 252 -9.43 2.43 3.31
N GLY A 253 -8.84 1.24 3.17
CA GLY A 253 -7.43 0.99 3.42
C GLY A 253 -6.63 1.04 2.11
N MET A 254 -5.35 1.40 2.19
CA MET A 254 -4.47 1.49 1.02
C MET A 254 -3.15 0.74 1.22
N ASP A 255 -2.78 -0.09 0.25
CA ASP A 255 -1.48 -0.78 0.21
C ASP A 255 -0.44 0.08 -0.50
N LEU A 256 0.61 0.45 0.21
CA LEU A 256 1.63 1.36 -0.28
C LEU A 256 3.01 0.68 -0.32
N TYR A 257 3.83 1.10 -1.27
CA TYR A 257 5.26 0.81 -1.23
C TYR A 257 5.89 1.46 0.00
N ALA A 258 6.99 0.87 0.49
CA ALA A 258 7.78 1.50 1.53
C ALA A 258 8.13 2.95 1.14
N PRO A 259 8.14 3.92 2.08
CA PRO A 259 8.27 5.34 1.79
C PRO A 259 9.40 5.69 0.83
N PHE A 260 10.59 5.07 0.98
CA PHE A 260 11.76 5.36 0.16
C PHE A 260 11.59 4.99 -1.34
N MET A 261 10.70 4.04 -1.68
CA MET A 261 10.43 3.62 -3.06
C MET A 261 9.13 4.19 -3.62
N ALA A 262 8.26 4.76 -2.80
CA ALA A 262 6.91 5.20 -3.16
C ALA A 262 6.90 6.22 -4.31
N GLN A 263 7.86 7.16 -4.35
CA GLN A 263 7.95 8.17 -5.40
C GLN A 263 8.14 7.58 -6.80
N PHE A 264 8.85 6.44 -6.94
CA PHE A 264 9.10 5.81 -8.24
C PHE A 264 7.83 5.20 -8.85
N VAL A 265 6.88 4.81 -8.00
CA VAL A 265 5.63 4.20 -8.43
C VAL A 265 4.43 5.15 -8.40
N GLY A 266 4.66 6.44 -8.11
CA GLY A 266 3.64 7.49 -8.13
C GLY A 266 2.76 7.53 -6.90
N GLN A 267 3.24 7.07 -5.76
CA GLN A 267 2.53 7.13 -4.48
C GLN A 267 3.03 8.32 -3.65
N ASP A 268 2.16 9.32 -3.48
CA ASP A 268 2.36 10.45 -2.58
C ASP A 268 1.61 10.21 -1.26
N TYR A 269 2.34 9.93 -0.19
CA TYR A 269 1.79 9.64 1.13
C TYR A 269 0.95 10.79 1.69
N GLY A 270 1.35 12.04 1.38
CA GLY A 270 0.63 13.23 1.81
C GLY A 270 -0.74 13.36 1.16
N ILE A 271 -0.88 12.95 -0.10
CA ILE A 271 -2.18 12.92 -0.80
C ILE A 271 -2.99 11.70 -0.34
N LEU A 272 -2.42 10.51 -0.47
CA LEU A 272 -3.12 9.25 -0.23
C LEU A 272 -3.66 9.14 1.19
N SER A 273 -2.88 9.55 2.20
CA SER A 273 -3.33 9.49 3.60
C SER A 273 -4.49 10.43 3.95
N ARG A 274 -4.80 11.42 3.11
CA ARG A 274 -5.99 12.26 3.30
C ARG A 274 -7.28 11.64 2.74
N HIS A 275 -7.14 10.64 1.88
CA HIS A 275 -8.24 9.95 1.22
C HIS A 275 -8.38 8.48 1.66
N ALA A 276 -7.60 8.06 2.67
CA ALA A 276 -7.67 6.75 3.27
C ALA A 276 -8.12 6.86 4.74
N ASP A 277 -8.81 5.84 5.25
CA ASP A 277 -9.02 5.68 6.68
C ASP A 277 -7.76 5.10 7.36
N PHE A 278 -7.01 4.28 6.64
CA PHE A 278 -5.69 3.82 7.05
C PHE A 278 -4.79 3.47 5.87
N ILE A 279 -3.49 3.52 6.11
CA ILE A 279 -2.46 3.08 5.17
C ILE A 279 -1.68 1.88 5.73
N LYS A 280 -1.26 1.01 4.83
CA LYS A 280 -0.40 -0.14 5.10
C LYS A 280 0.80 -0.09 4.16
N PRO A 281 1.90 0.58 4.53
CA PRO A 281 3.16 0.43 3.82
C PRO A 281 3.72 -0.98 3.92
N MET A 282 4.19 -1.52 2.79
CA MET A 282 4.83 -2.83 2.71
C MET A 282 6.30 -2.72 3.17
N LEU A 283 6.53 -2.92 4.47
CA LEU A 283 7.87 -2.82 5.05
C LEU A 283 8.55 -4.20 5.12
N TYR A 284 8.60 -4.87 3.96
CA TYR A 284 9.08 -6.24 3.80
C TYR A 284 10.61 -6.25 3.60
N ARG A 285 11.36 -6.43 4.68
CA ARG A 285 12.84 -6.37 4.67
C ARG A 285 13.49 -7.61 4.06
N GLN A 286 12.89 -8.78 4.26
CA GLN A 286 13.43 -10.07 3.81
C GLN A 286 12.73 -10.64 2.57
N THR A 287 11.66 -10.02 2.11
CA THR A 287 10.97 -10.45 0.90
C THR A 287 11.81 -10.10 -0.34
N PHE A 288 12.26 -11.12 -1.07
CA PHE A 288 12.99 -10.99 -2.33
C PHE A 288 12.05 -11.29 -3.52
N ALA A 289 11.00 -10.50 -3.61
CA ALA A 289 9.95 -10.52 -4.62
C ALA A 289 9.34 -9.10 -4.72
N PRO A 290 8.46 -8.80 -5.68
CA PRO A 290 7.83 -7.49 -5.84
C PRO A 290 7.27 -6.93 -4.52
N ALA A 291 7.45 -5.63 -4.34
CA ALA A 291 7.19 -4.87 -3.10
C ALA A 291 8.12 -5.18 -1.90
N GLY A 292 9.02 -6.16 -2.00
CA GLY A 292 10.09 -6.34 -1.03
C GLY A 292 11.13 -5.22 -1.12
N MET A 293 11.46 -4.61 0.01
CA MET A 293 12.30 -3.39 0.06
C MET A 293 13.66 -3.61 -0.61
N GLY A 294 14.38 -4.67 -0.26
CA GLY A 294 15.68 -5.00 -0.84
C GLY A 294 15.58 -5.39 -2.31
N PHE A 295 14.55 -6.13 -2.68
CA PHE A 295 14.31 -6.55 -4.07
C PHE A 295 14.09 -5.36 -5.00
N GLU A 296 13.17 -4.44 -4.64
CA GLU A 296 12.87 -3.26 -5.45
C GLU A 296 14.07 -2.32 -5.57
N TYR A 297 14.85 -2.18 -4.48
CA TYR A 297 16.06 -1.36 -4.50
C TYR A 297 17.16 -1.97 -5.36
N ASP A 298 17.33 -3.29 -5.34
CA ASP A 298 18.24 -4.02 -6.22
C ASP A 298 17.86 -3.88 -7.70
N LEU A 299 16.55 -3.92 -8.01
CA LEU A 299 16.07 -3.72 -9.38
C LEU A 299 16.33 -2.31 -9.87
N LEU A 300 16.10 -1.29 -9.03
CA LEU A 300 16.48 0.10 -9.35
C LEU A 300 17.97 0.16 -9.70
N ARG A 301 18.85 -0.37 -8.84
CA ARG A 301 20.32 -0.34 -9.06
C ARG A 301 20.75 -1.09 -10.33
N LYS A 302 20.02 -2.14 -10.71
CA LYS A 302 20.27 -2.90 -11.95
C LYS A 302 19.71 -2.22 -13.20
N ALA A 303 18.59 -1.54 -13.08
CA ALA A 303 17.94 -0.86 -14.20
C ALA A 303 18.71 0.41 -14.66
N VAL A 304 19.37 1.08 -13.71
CA VAL A 304 20.10 2.34 -13.96
C VAL A 304 21.50 2.29 -13.32
N PRO A 305 22.39 1.40 -13.81
CA PRO A 305 23.69 1.15 -13.17
C PRO A 305 24.63 2.35 -13.20
N GLY A 306 24.42 3.29 -14.14
CA GLY A 306 25.18 4.54 -14.28
C GLY A 306 24.64 5.70 -13.45
N ALA A 307 23.52 5.51 -12.73
CA ALA A 307 23.00 6.55 -11.84
C ALA A 307 23.81 6.63 -10.54
N GLU A 308 24.08 7.85 -10.09
CA GLU A 308 24.93 8.12 -8.92
C GLU A 308 24.12 8.61 -7.71
N GLY A 309 24.74 8.63 -6.54
CA GLY A 309 24.21 9.23 -5.30
C GLY A 309 23.31 8.35 -4.46
N TYR A 310 22.98 7.14 -4.89
CA TYR A 310 22.14 6.20 -4.12
C TYR A 310 22.89 5.62 -2.93
N PRO A 311 22.38 5.77 -1.67
CA PRO A 311 23.02 5.21 -0.50
C PRO A 311 22.94 3.67 -0.47
N ALA A 312 23.80 3.04 0.32
CA ALA A 312 23.67 1.63 0.66
C ALA A 312 22.72 1.50 1.85
N PHE A 313 21.66 0.70 1.69
CA PHE A 313 20.72 0.39 2.76
C PHE A 313 20.93 -1.05 3.24
N ALA A 314 21.02 -1.24 4.56
CA ALA A 314 21.26 -2.57 5.15
C ALA A 314 20.01 -3.45 5.23
N MET A 315 18.82 -2.89 5.02
CA MET A 315 17.52 -3.57 5.19
C MET A 315 17.35 -4.22 6.58
N ASP A 316 18.01 -3.63 7.57
CA ASP A 316 17.95 -4.03 8.98
C ASP A 316 16.83 -3.31 9.75
N VAL A 317 16.79 -3.46 11.07
CA VAL A 317 15.78 -2.83 11.91
C VAL A 317 15.96 -1.32 12.00
N ASP A 318 17.17 -0.79 11.88
CA ASP A 318 17.42 0.65 11.90
C ASP A 318 16.87 1.30 10.61
N PHE A 319 17.01 0.61 9.47
CA PHE A 319 16.38 1.05 8.25
C PHE A 319 14.85 0.96 8.32
N LEU A 320 14.31 -0.10 8.96
CA LEU A 320 12.88 -0.19 9.23
C LEU A 320 12.39 1.00 10.08
N ASP A 321 13.09 1.33 11.18
CA ASP A 321 12.75 2.48 12.03
C ASP A 321 12.74 3.81 11.24
N SER A 322 13.68 3.98 10.30
CA SER A 322 13.69 5.15 9.41
C SER A 322 12.45 5.24 8.51
N GLN A 323 11.97 4.09 7.99
CA GLN A 323 10.77 4.03 7.15
C GLN A 323 9.49 4.23 7.99
N LEU A 324 9.46 3.73 9.22
CA LEU A 324 8.38 4.00 10.17
C LEU A 324 8.29 5.50 10.49
N SER A 325 9.42 6.15 10.76
CA SER A 325 9.47 7.61 10.98
C SER A 325 8.95 8.40 9.76
N ALA A 326 9.22 7.92 8.54
CA ALA A 326 8.72 8.56 7.33
C ALA A 326 7.18 8.52 7.19
N MET A 327 6.51 7.59 7.88
CA MET A 327 5.04 7.50 7.90
C MET A 327 4.39 8.44 8.92
N GLU A 328 5.12 8.93 9.93
CA GLU A 328 4.54 9.72 11.03
C GLU A 328 3.69 10.91 10.56
N PRO A 329 4.07 11.65 9.50
CA PRO A 329 3.27 12.77 9.00
C PRO A 329 1.94 12.39 8.35
N SER A 330 1.66 11.10 8.10
CA SER A 330 0.42 10.65 7.46
C SER A 330 -0.82 10.99 8.27
N ALA A 331 -1.89 11.41 7.58
CA ALA A 331 -3.07 12.00 8.19
C ALA A 331 -4.11 10.97 8.71
N CYS A 332 -3.95 9.69 8.38
CA CYS A 332 -4.89 8.61 8.70
C CYS A 332 -4.28 7.55 9.63
N GLY A 333 -5.02 6.50 9.93
CA GLY A 333 -4.54 5.34 10.67
C GLY A 333 -3.32 4.70 10.01
N LYS A 334 -2.38 4.22 10.83
CA LYS A 334 -1.08 3.69 10.39
C LYS A 334 -0.92 2.26 10.85
N PHE A 335 -0.92 1.34 9.88
CA PHE A 335 -0.78 -0.10 10.09
C PHE A 335 0.35 -0.66 9.20
N PRO A 336 1.63 -0.48 9.56
CA PRO A 336 2.73 -1.01 8.77
C PRO A 336 2.57 -2.51 8.52
N GLY A 337 2.76 -2.93 7.26
CA GLY A 337 2.73 -4.33 6.86
C GLY A 337 4.07 -5.00 7.13
N ILE A 338 4.05 -6.05 7.96
CA ILE A 338 5.22 -6.87 8.26
C ILE A 338 4.99 -8.27 7.70
N GLU A 339 5.95 -8.77 6.93
CA GLU A 339 5.88 -10.12 6.39
C GLU A 339 6.09 -11.18 7.48
N ILE A 340 5.13 -12.11 7.58
CA ILE A 340 5.17 -13.23 8.52
C ILE A 340 5.22 -14.59 7.81
N ASN A 341 5.25 -14.59 6.48
CA ASN A 341 5.32 -15.81 5.68
C ASN A 341 6.79 -16.26 5.52
N TYR A 342 6.99 -17.56 5.46
CA TYR A 342 8.29 -18.16 5.16
C TYR A 342 8.28 -18.81 3.78
N ARG A 343 9.23 -18.42 2.94
CA ARG A 343 9.59 -19.10 1.69
C ARG A 343 11.11 -19.04 1.52
N GLU A 344 11.80 -20.16 1.55
CA GLU A 344 13.26 -20.27 1.62
C GLU A 344 14.03 -19.30 0.70
N LYS A 345 13.60 -19.13 -0.55
CA LYS A 345 14.27 -18.27 -1.55
C LYS A 345 13.63 -16.90 -1.75
N VAL A 346 12.48 -16.66 -1.13
CA VAL A 346 11.69 -15.45 -1.36
C VAL A 346 11.60 -14.61 -0.09
N ALA A 347 11.30 -15.23 1.04
CA ALA A 347 11.17 -14.56 2.32
C ALA A 347 11.63 -15.50 3.45
N PRO A 348 12.96 -15.59 3.72
CA PRO A 348 13.53 -16.48 4.74
C PRO A 348 13.35 -15.89 6.15
N THR A 349 12.11 -15.53 6.51
CA THR A 349 11.77 -14.95 7.80
C THR A 349 11.90 -15.97 8.94
N SER A 350 12.00 -15.48 10.17
CA SER A 350 12.01 -16.29 11.39
C SER A 350 11.08 -15.69 12.46
N PRO A 351 10.72 -16.42 13.52
CA PRO A 351 9.98 -15.86 14.65
C PRO A 351 10.67 -14.65 15.28
N GLU A 352 12.00 -14.66 15.39
CA GLU A 352 12.79 -13.55 15.92
C GLU A 352 12.68 -12.31 15.04
N TYR A 353 12.77 -12.50 13.72
CA TYR A 353 12.59 -11.42 12.73
C TYR A 353 11.19 -10.80 12.82
N VAL A 354 10.14 -11.63 12.93
CA VAL A 354 8.75 -11.16 13.09
C VAL A 354 8.61 -10.35 14.38
N THR A 355 9.13 -10.87 15.49
CA THR A 355 9.07 -10.20 16.79
C THR A 355 9.81 -8.87 16.77
N GLU A 356 11.05 -8.83 16.27
CA GLU A 356 11.86 -7.61 16.15
C GLU A 356 11.15 -6.54 15.31
N SER A 357 10.58 -6.94 14.16
CA SER A 357 9.90 -6.01 13.26
C SER A 357 8.62 -5.43 13.90
N LEU A 358 7.82 -6.27 14.56
CA LEU A 358 6.63 -5.80 15.27
C LEU A 358 6.98 -4.95 16.49
N ASP A 359 8.09 -5.23 17.20
CA ASP A 359 8.56 -4.39 18.31
C ASP A 359 8.98 -3.01 17.81
N ALA A 360 9.60 -2.91 16.63
CA ALA A 360 9.89 -1.64 15.99
C ALA A 360 8.60 -0.85 15.72
N VAL A 361 7.59 -1.46 15.11
CA VAL A 361 6.28 -0.82 14.86
C VAL A 361 5.65 -0.30 16.15
N MET A 362 5.65 -1.12 17.21
CA MET A 362 5.02 -0.72 18.49
C MET A 362 5.75 0.43 19.18
N ARG A 363 7.08 0.56 19.00
CA ARG A 363 7.84 1.70 19.55
C ARG A 363 7.40 3.04 18.96
N HIS A 364 6.94 3.07 17.70
CA HIS A 364 6.43 4.30 17.06
C HIS A 364 5.01 4.69 17.50
N GLY A 365 4.32 3.85 18.28
CA GLY A 365 3.00 4.16 18.83
C GLY A 365 1.92 4.31 17.75
N PHE A 366 2.04 3.57 16.65
CA PHE A 366 1.03 3.53 15.59
C PHE A 366 -0.21 2.75 16.03
N ASP A 367 -1.27 2.81 15.21
CA ASP A 367 -2.56 2.20 15.53
C ASP A 367 -2.47 0.66 15.62
N GLY A 368 -1.50 0.06 14.91
CA GLY A 368 -1.23 -1.36 14.93
C GLY A 368 -0.30 -1.82 13.83
N ALA A 369 -0.42 -3.07 13.41
CA ALA A 369 0.34 -3.66 12.31
C ALA A 369 -0.55 -4.58 11.46
N VAL A 370 -0.23 -4.70 10.15
CA VAL A 370 -0.79 -5.74 9.28
C VAL A 370 0.15 -6.93 9.25
N LEU A 371 -0.38 -8.11 9.59
CA LEU A 371 0.33 -9.38 9.44
C LEU A 371 0.23 -9.85 7.98
N SER A 372 1.28 -9.69 7.24
CA SER A 372 1.33 -9.87 5.78
C SER A 372 2.19 -11.07 5.42
N TRP A 373 2.01 -11.73 4.30
CA TRP A 373 1.06 -11.40 3.21
C TRP A 373 -0.21 -12.24 3.30
N ASN A 374 -0.11 -13.43 3.91
CA ASN A 374 -1.21 -14.37 4.01
C ASN A 374 -1.06 -15.23 5.27
N ILE A 375 -1.90 -14.99 6.26
CA ILE A 375 -1.88 -15.76 7.52
C ILE A 375 -2.15 -17.25 7.29
N MET A 376 -2.85 -17.61 6.20
CA MET A 376 -3.15 -19.00 5.87
C MET A 376 -1.90 -19.83 5.57
N GLN A 377 -0.83 -19.17 5.08
CA GLN A 377 0.43 -19.80 4.71
C GLN A 377 1.58 -19.45 5.67
N ALA A 378 1.30 -18.70 6.74
CA ALA A 378 2.29 -18.38 7.75
C ALA A 378 2.63 -19.63 8.59
N PRO A 379 3.92 -19.90 8.88
CA PRO A 379 4.31 -21.02 9.76
C PRO A 379 3.70 -20.87 11.16
N ASP A 380 3.32 -21.98 11.78
CA ASP A 380 2.77 -21.98 13.14
C ASP A 380 3.73 -21.37 14.17
N SER A 381 5.04 -21.51 13.97
CA SER A 381 6.05 -20.87 14.81
C SER A 381 6.02 -19.34 14.75
N HIS A 382 5.68 -18.76 13.58
CA HIS A 382 5.54 -17.32 13.40
C HIS A 382 4.21 -16.80 14.00
N ILE A 383 3.16 -17.61 13.98
CA ILE A 383 1.92 -17.28 14.69
C ILE A 383 2.12 -17.40 16.21
N ALA A 384 2.77 -18.48 16.69
CA ALA A 384 2.99 -18.70 18.11
C ALA A 384 3.86 -17.64 18.79
N CYS A 385 4.78 -16.98 18.05
CA CYS A 385 5.60 -15.90 18.61
C CYS A 385 4.80 -14.63 18.95
N LEU A 386 3.63 -14.42 18.32
CA LEU A 386 2.76 -13.26 18.56
C LEU A 386 2.23 -13.24 20.01
N GLY A 387 1.91 -14.40 20.58
CA GLY A 387 1.40 -14.52 21.94
C GLY A 387 2.43 -14.37 23.06
N LYS A 388 3.70 -14.16 22.70
CA LYS A 388 4.80 -14.00 23.68
C LYS A 388 5.16 -12.53 23.95
N ARG A 389 4.38 -11.60 23.42
CA ARG A 389 4.65 -10.15 23.43
C ARG A 389 3.85 -9.45 24.51
#